data_47f0e7257a9b48f01dbd615d43ae906f
#
_entry.id   47f0e7257a9b48f01dbd615d43ae906f
#
_cell.length_a   1.000
_cell.length_b   1.000
_cell.length_c   1.000
_cell.angle_alpha   90.00
_cell.angle_beta   90.00
_cell.angle_gamma   90.00
#
_symmetry.space_group_name_H-M   'P 1'
#
loop_
_entity.id
_entity.type
_entity.pdbx_description
1 polymer ?
#
loop_
_entity_poly.entity_id
_entity_poly.type
_entity_poly.pdbx_seq_one_letter_code
_entity_poly.pdbx_strand_id
1 'polypeptide(L)'
;MKIFSVLLFCAAVVALLPAQAQGRRSRSASPAAAAAGDEAAAPKTGVRFVICSPSGVTMPSPLYVRSGKEFKTISIGSRTPSVRIKPVGGVIEFWDQDPAPKMAEGDKKAPKPTATKLPDPIFSVSVPASAGSKSVCILSPNKEVKKTSTLFLNESDFPKKGMHIINLSSYPLQIITSASNDFKDKQESKIGVYRREDGICPENSWSFKGEKGQQVSFILSYYDKATKGFKRMRASSFILSERQSMVNIVVKDTTRNIPKLMPIQIAESRKDK
;
A
#
# COMPACT_ATOMS: atom_id res chain seq x y z
N MET A 1 -50.86 51.89 11.31
CA MET A 1 -50.23 52.95 12.14
C MET A 1 -48.85 52.50 12.53
N LYS A 2 -47.84 53.38 12.19
CA LYS A 2 -46.42 53.45 12.65
C LYS A 2 -45.50 52.28 12.32
N ILE A 3 -44.84 52.31 11.26
CA ILE A 3 -43.52 52.55 10.72
C ILE A 3 -42.48 52.88 11.82
N PHE A 4 -41.47 52.01 11.98
CA PHE A 4 -40.15 52.40 12.48
C PHE A 4 -39.07 51.70 11.65
N SER A 5 -38.46 52.54 10.79
CA SER A 5 -37.16 52.25 10.15
C SER A 5 -36.04 52.35 11.20
N VAL A 6 -35.18 51.39 11.28
CA VAL A 6 -33.87 51.52 11.92
C VAL A 6 -32.79 51.20 10.90
N LEU A 7 -32.18 52.25 10.39
CA LEU A 7 -30.91 52.21 9.67
C LEU A 7 -29.81 51.90 10.68
N LEU A 8 -29.07 50.83 10.51
CA LEU A 8 -27.85 50.55 11.25
C LEU A 8 -26.65 50.58 10.30
N PHE A 9 -25.86 51.64 10.45
CA PHE A 9 -24.55 51.80 9.86
C PHE A 9 -23.60 50.72 10.39
N CYS A 10 -23.07 49.86 9.53
CA CYS A 10 -21.89 49.05 9.86
C CYS A 10 -20.67 49.64 9.18
N ALA A 11 -19.85 50.28 9.98
CA ALA A 11 -18.53 50.77 9.61
C ALA A 11 -17.61 49.57 9.26
N ALA A 12 -17.03 49.64 8.08
CA ALA A 12 -16.00 48.67 7.64
C ALA A 12 -14.68 49.00 8.37
N VAL A 13 -14.28 48.16 9.30
CA VAL A 13 -12.92 48.14 9.84
C VAL A 13 -12.06 47.25 8.94
N VAL A 14 -11.29 47.89 8.08
CA VAL A 14 -10.22 47.18 7.31
C VAL A 14 -9.04 47.00 8.27
N ALA A 15 -8.92 45.80 8.83
CA ALA A 15 -7.75 45.38 9.56
C ALA A 15 -6.68 44.95 8.57
N LEU A 16 -5.66 45.76 8.38
CA LEU A 16 -4.39 45.41 7.74
C LEU A 16 -3.71 44.33 8.59
N LEU A 17 -3.77 43.07 8.18
CA LEU A 17 -2.92 42.04 8.73
C LEU A 17 -1.55 42.04 8.01
N PRO A 18 -0.44 42.03 8.74
CA PRO A 18 0.88 41.93 8.14
C PRO A 18 1.05 40.54 7.50
N ALA A 19 1.54 40.51 6.26
CA ALA A 19 1.94 39.32 5.56
C ALA A 19 3.02 38.58 6.36
N GLN A 20 2.63 37.51 7.05
CA GLN A 20 3.58 36.59 7.61
C GLN A 20 4.23 35.79 6.46
N ALA A 21 5.52 36.04 6.30
CA ALA A 21 6.38 35.27 5.43
C ALA A 21 6.23 33.76 5.76
N GLN A 22 5.62 33.01 4.84
CA GLN A 22 5.63 31.56 4.89
C GLN A 22 7.06 31.07 4.77
N GLY A 23 7.65 30.72 5.90
CA GLY A 23 8.91 30.03 5.96
C GLY A 23 8.84 28.76 5.08
N ARG A 24 9.64 28.73 4.03
CA ARG A 24 9.97 27.52 3.28
C ARG A 24 10.43 26.47 4.28
N ARG A 25 9.54 25.57 4.67
CA ARG A 25 9.95 24.32 5.30
C ARG A 25 10.81 23.58 4.28
N SER A 26 12.11 23.61 4.51
CA SER A 26 13.07 22.75 3.87
C SER A 26 12.56 21.30 4.03
N ARG A 27 12.16 20.70 2.91
CA ARG A 27 11.98 19.25 2.85
C ARG A 27 13.32 18.64 3.23
N SER A 28 13.42 18.11 4.43
CA SER A 28 14.51 17.22 4.80
C SER A 28 14.50 16.10 3.77
N ALA A 29 15.52 16.07 2.93
CA ALA A 29 15.80 14.98 2.04
C ALA A 29 15.96 13.74 2.92
N SER A 30 15.07 12.77 2.77
CA SER A 30 15.28 11.43 3.29
C SER A 30 16.58 10.91 2.72
N PRO A 31 17.49 10.37 3.53
CA PRO A 31 18.68 9.70 3.05
C PRO A 31 18.30 8.31 2.53
N ALA A 32 17.82 8.25 1.30
CA ALA A 32 17.56 7.02 0.58
C ALA A 32 18.35 7.02 -0.74
N ALA A 33 19.66 7.20 -0.64
CA ALA A 33 20.56 7.06 -1.78
C ALA A 33 21.94 6.65 -1.29
N ALA A 34 22.08 5.38 -0.90
CA ALA A 34 23.40 4.76 -0.79
C ALA A 34 23.24 3.23 -0.89
N ALA A 35 23.28 2.71 -2.08
CA ALA A 35 23.78 1.41 -2.48
C ALA A 35 23.56 1.24 -3.99
N ALA A 36 24.31 2.00 -4.80
CA ALA A 36 24.51 1.68 -6.21
C ALA A 36 25.59 0.58 -6.28
N GLY A 37 25.28 -0.59 -5.77
CA GLY A 37 25.93 -1.83 -6.13
C GLY A 37 25.32 -2.33 -7.42
N ASP A 38 26.09 -2.99 -8.28
CA ASP A 38 25.73 -3.59 -9.57
C ASP A 38 24.31 -4.19 -9.54
N GLU A 39 23.35 -3.39 -10.00
CA GLU A 39 21.93 -3.70 -9.88
C GLU A 39 21.56 -4.64 -11.03
N ALA A 40 21.81 -5.93 -10.84
CA ALA A 40 21.31 -6.95 -11.74
C ALA A 40 19.82 -6.63 -12.02
N ALA A 41 19.47 -6.51 -13.31
CA ALA A 41 18.14 -6.10 -13.73
C ALA A 41 17.07 -6.89 -12.96
N ALA A 42 16.14 -6.19 -12.32
CA ALA A 42 15.08 -6.83 -11.55
C ALA A 42 14.33 -7.83 -12.43
N PRO A 43 13.98 -9.01 -11.91
CA PRO A 43 13.34 -10.04 -12.70
C PRO A 43 11.98 -9.54 -13.24
N LYS A 44 11.68 -9.84 -14.51
CA LYS A 44 10.41 -9.44 -15.16
C LYS A 44 9.20 -10.16 -14.57
N THR A 45 9.40 -11.32 -13.94
CA THR A 45 8.36 -12.16 -13.32
C THR A 45 8.68 -12.38 -11.84
N GLY A 46 7.68 -12.71 -11.03
CA GLY A 46 7.82 -12.99 -9.60
C GLY A 46 6.90 -12.13 -8.73
N VAL A 47 7.18 -12.11 -7.45
CA VAL A 47 6.35 -11.48 -6.42
C VAL A 47 7.00 -10.20 -5.91
N ARG A 48 6.21 -9.16 -5.74
CA ARG A 48 6.54 -7.93 -5.03
C ARG A 48 5.82 -7.92 -3.69
N PHE A 49 6.39 -7.32 -2.68
CA PHE A 49 5.83 -7.33 -1.33
C PHE A 49 5.47 -5.94 -0.85
N VAL A 50 4.39 -5.86 -0.11
CA VAL A 50 3.97 -4.64 0.59
C VAL A 50 3.45 -5.02 1.98
N ILE A 51 3.72 -4.17 2.98
CA ILE A 51 3.25 -4.40 4.34
C ILE A 51 1.92 -3.68 4.55
N CYS A 52 0.92 -4.44 5.00
CA CYS A 52 -0.34 -3.91 5.49
C CYS A 52 -0.47 -4.30 6.97
N SER A 53 -0.01 -3.43 7.88
CA SER A 53 -0.06 -3.67 9.32
C SER A 53 -1.17 -2.85 9.99
N PRO A 54 -2.37 -3.40 10.14
CA PRO A 54 -3.46 -2.73 10.85
C PRO A 54 -3.16 -2.57 12.35
N SER A 55 -2.36 -3.47 12.91
CA SER A 55 -1.96 -3.49 14.33
C SER A 55 -0.74 -2.64 14.65
N GLY A 56 -0.11 -1.99 13.64
CA GLY A 56 1.11 -1.22 13.85
C GLY A 56 2.38 -2.05 14.09
N VAL A 57 2.32 -3.36 13.95
CA VAL A 57 3.50 -4.23 14.06
C VAL A 57 4.48 -3.88 12.94
N THR A 58 5.72 -3.62 13.29
CA THR A 58 6.80 -3.33 12.34
C THR A 58 7.50 -4.61 11.93
N MET A 59 7.80 -4.73 10.64
CA MET A 59 8.70 -5.77 10.12
C MET A 59 10.15 -5.32 10.27
N PRO A 60 11.10 -6.24 10.51
CA PRO A 60 12.51 -5.91 10.43
C PRO A 60 12.86 -5.28 9.07
N SER A 61 13.80 -4.35 9.08
CA SER A 61 14.31 -3.72 7.86
C SER A 61 15.78 -3.36 8.06
N PRO A 62 16.67 -3.80 7.16
CA PRO A 62 16.41 -4.57 5.95
C PRO A 62 16.06 -6.03 6.22
N LEU A 63 15.42 -6.68 5.24
CA LEU A 63 15.25 -8.12 5.19
C LEU A 63 16.16 -8.73 4.13
N TYR A 64 16.57 -9.97 4.35
CA TYR A 64 17.32 -10.75 3.37
C TYR A 64 16.40 -11.79 2.75
N VAL A 65 16.52 -12.00 1.44
CA VAL A 65 15.77 -13.00 0.69
C VAL A 65 16.70 -13.80 -0.20
N ARG A 66 16.41 -15.08 -0.36
CA ARG A 66 17.15 -15.93 -1.28
C ARG A 66 16.75 -15.65 -2.72
N SER A 67 17.73 -15.40 -3.59
CA SER A 67 17.54 -15.21 -5.02
C SER A 67 18.48 -16.12 -5.79
N GLY A 68 18.02 -17.34 -6.12
CA GLY A 68 18.88 -18.38 -6.67
C GLY A 68 19.86 -18.92 -5.64
N LYS A 69 21.16 -18.72 -5.87
CA LYS A 69 22.25 -19.10 -4.95
C LYS A 69 22.67 -17.97 -3.99
N GLU A 70 22.23 -16.76 -4.23
CA GLU A 70 22.65 -15.56 -3.50
C GLU A 70 21.55 -15.08 -2.54
N PHE A 71 21.95 -14.31 -1.53
CA PHE A 71 21.02 -13.55 -0.68
C PHE A 71 21.06 -12.09 -1.08
N LYS A 72 19.88 -11.49 -1.17
CA LYS A 72 19.72 -10.07 -1.51
C LYS A 72 18.95 -9.35 -0.41
N THR A 73 19.39 -8.14 -0.13
CA THR A 73 18.71 -7.26 0.80
C THR A 73 17.50 -6.63 0.13
N ILE A 74 16.37 -6.62 0.84
CA ILE A 74 15.16 -5.91 0.41
C ILE A 74 14.60 -5.06 1.52
N SER A 75 13.96 -3.97 1.12
CA SER A 75 13.10 -3.15 1.99
C SER A 75 11.66 -3.28 1.53
N ILE A 76 10.77 -3.55 2.46
CA ILE A 76 9.35 -3.69 2.19
C ILE A 76 8.61 -2.53 2.85
N GLY A 77 8.02 -1.67 2.01
CA GLY A 77 7.25 -0.52 2.46
C GLY A 77 5.75 -0.82 2.61
N SER A 78 5.02 0.15 3.14
CA SER A 78 3.57 0.06 3.30
C SER A 78 2.76 0.67 2.14
N ARG A 79 3.41 1.38 1.23
CA ARG A 79 2.73 2.09 0.13
C ARG A 79 3.23 1.68 -1.25
N THR A 80 4.51 1.37 -1.35
CA THR A 80 5.15 1.00 -2.61
C THR A 80 5.64 -0.43 -2.49
N PRO A 81 5.23 -1.33 -3.40
CA PRO A 81 5.74 -2.68 -3.40
C PRO A 81 7.26 -2.74 -3.58
N SER A 82 7.90 -3.74 -2.97
CA SER A 82 9.33 -4.00 -3.08
C SER A 82 9.78 -4.28 -4.53
N VAL A 83 11.06 -4.47 -4.74
CA VAL A 83 11.58 -5.10 -5.96
C VAL A 83 10.97 -6.50 -6.13
N ARG A 84 10.95 -7.00 -7.36
CA ARG A 84 10.37 -8.31 -7.69
C ARG A 84 11.33 -9.44 -7.33
N ILE A 85 10.80 -10.48 -6.70
CA ILE A 85 11.56 -11.64 -6.24
C ILE A 85 10.97 -12.91 -6.87
N LYS A 86 11.84 -13.76 -7.40
CA LYS A 86 11.45 -15.09 -7.89
C LYS A 86 11.44 -16.09 -6.73
N PRO A 87 10.36 -16.85 -6.55
CA PRO A 87 10.32 -17.92 -5.54
C PRO A 87 11.30 -19.04 -5.92
N VAL A 88 11.86 -19.67 -4.92
CA VAL A 88 12.68 -20.88 -5.04
C VAL A 88 11.86 -22.06 -4.53
N GLY A 89 11.58 -23.02 -5.40
CA GLY A 89 10.70 -24.14 -5.01
C GLY A 89 9.28 -23.71 -4.61
N GLY A 90 8.77 -22.59 -5.15
CA GLY A 90 7.45 -22.05 -4.78
C GLY A 90 7.41 -21.32 -3.44
N VAL A 91 8.55 -21.13 -2.79
CA VAL A 91 8.63 -20.45 -1.47
C VAL A 91 9.59 -19.28 -1.54
N ILE A 92 9.28 -18.22 -0.80
CA ILE A 92 10.16 -17.08 -0.55
C ILE A 92 10.41 -17.01 0.95
N GLU A 93 11.66 -17.15 1.35
CA GLU A 93 12.10 -17.14 2.74
C GLU A 93 12.74 -15.80 3.08
N PHE A 94 12.53 -15.35 4.32
CA PHE A 94 12.99 -14.05 4.80
C PHE A 94 13.82 -14.20 6.07
N TRP A 95 14.94 -13.47 6.14
CA TRP A 95 15.82 -13.39 7.29
C TRP A 95 16.00 -11.94 7.71
N ASP A 96 16.20 -11.71 8.98
CA ASP A 96 16.53 -10.39 9.56
C ASP A 96 18.04 -10.11 9.61
N GLN A 97 18.84 -11.13 9.36
CA GLN A 97 20.29 -11.06 9.28
C GLN A 97 20.78 -11.76 8.00
N ASP A 98 21.96 -11.38 7.52
CA ASP A 98 22.57 -12.03 6.38
C ASP A 98 22.84 -13.50 6.71
N PRO A 99 22.14 -14.44 6.06
CA PRO A 99 22.32 -15.86 6.32
C PRO A 99 23.55 -16.44 5.56
N ALA A 100 24.21 -15.65 4.71
CA ALA A 100 25.41 -16.11 4.03
C ALA A 100 26.52 -16.40 5.05
N PRO A 101 27.25 -17.52 4.91
CA PRO A 101 28.35 -17.82 5.80
C PRO A 101 29.40 -16.71 5.66
N LYS A 102 29.69 -15.98 6.75
CA LYS A 102 30.78 -15.01 6.79
C LYS A 102 32.08 -15.78 6.68
N MET A 103 32.77 -15.61 5.57
CA MET A 103 34.15 -16.05 5.47
C MET A 103 34.98 -15.25 6.48
N ALA A 104 35.63 -15.92 7.42
CA ALA A 104 36.55 -15.25 8.32
C ALA A 104 37.67 -14.60 7.50
N GLU A 105 37.78 -13.27 7.59
CA GLU A 105 38.88 -12.51 7.00
C GLU A 105 40.18 -12.99 7.64
N GLY A 106 40.98 -13.75 6.91
CA GLY A 106 42.32 -14.09 7.37
C GLY A 106 42.84 -15.49 7.05
N ASP A 107 41.99 -16.47 6.84
CA ASP A 107 42.44 -17.84 6.60
C ASP A 107 42.64 -18.14 5.10
N LYS A 108 43.90 -17.98 4.64
CA LYS A 108 44.33 -18.38 3.27
C LYS A 108 44.32 -19.90 3.02
N LYS A 109 43.97 -20.71 4.02
CA LYS A 109 43.66 -22.14 3.88
C LYS A 109 42.18 -22.37 4.20
N ALA A 110 41.33 -22.06 3.23
CA ALA A 110 39.92 -22.38 3.37
C ALA A 110 39.72 -23.88 3.58
N PRO A 111 39.20 -24.34 4.74
CA PRO A 111 38.70 -25.69 4.85
C PRO A 111 37.60 -25.86 3.80
N LYS A 112 37.50 -27.05 3.17
CA LYS A 112 36.39 -27.39 2.28
C LYS A 112 35.09 -26.95 2.92
N PRO A 113 34.19 -26.23 2.17
CA PRO A 113 32.95 -25.75 2.74
C PRO A 113 32.16 -26.93 3.29
N THR A 114 32.23 -27.15 4.58
CA THR A 114 31.29 -28.00 5.28
C THR A 114 29.95 -27.30 5.06
N ALA A 115 28.93 -28.03 4.55
CA ALA A 115 27.60 -27.49 4.27
C ALA A 115 27.04 -26.91 5.57
N THR A 116 27.35 -25.66 5.82
CA THR A 116 26.85 -24.95 7.02
C THR A 116 25.35 -24.81 6.85
N LYS A 117 24.58 -25.47 7.71
CA LYS A 117 23.11 -25.36 7.71
C LYS A 117 22.75 -23.89 7.83
N LEU A 118 21.96 -23.39 6.88
CA LEU A 118 21.47 -22.01 6.93
C LEU A 118 20.64 -21.81 8.22
N PRO A 119 20.67 -20.60 8.82
CA PRO A 119 19.79 -20.27 9.92
C PRO A 119 18.32 -20.38 9.48
N ASP A 120 17.45 -20.66 10.42
CA ASP A 120 16.01 -20.73 10.11
C ASP A 120 15.50 -19.33 9.70
N PRO A 121 14.64 -19.24 8.68
CA PRO A 121 14.04 -17.97 8.29
C PRO A 121 13.10 -17.45 9.39
N ILE A 122 13.00 -16.12 9.53
CA ILE A 122 12.06 -15.50 10.48
C ILE A 122 10.61 -15.73 10.07
N PHE A 123 10.34 -15.82 8.76
CA PHE A 123 9.09 -16.28 8.17
C PHE A 123 9.31 -16.69 6.72
N SER A 124 8.37 -17.44 6.18
CA SER A 124 8.35 -17.85 4.77
C SER A 124 6.98 -17.59 4.15
N VAL A 125 6.98 -17.39 2.83
CA VAL A 125 5.77 -17.15 2.04
C VAL A 125 5.68 -18.21 0.95
N SER A 126 4.70 -19.09 1.05
CA SER A 126 4.36 -20.03 -0.03
C SER A 126 3.60 -19.28 -1.11
N VAL A 127 4.11 -19.32 -2.35
CA VAL A 127 3.51 -18.64 -3.50
C VAL A 127 2.53 -19.63 -4.16
N PRO A 128 1.21 -19.36 -4.13
CA PRO A 128 0.25 -20.25 -4.74
C PRO A 128 0.39 -20.24 -6.26
N ALA A 129 0.07 -21.35 -6.91
CA ALA A 129 0.10 -21.46 -8.38
C ALA A 129 -0.81 -20.42 -9.07
N SER A 130 -1.88 -20.00 -8.39
CA SER A 130 -2.82 -18.97 -8.85
C SER A 130 -2.26 -17.54 -8.80
N ALA A 131 -1.09 -17.32 -8.18
CA ALA A 131 -0.53 -15.98 -8.03
C ALA A 131 -0.09 -15.32 -9.36
N GLY A 132 -0.04 -16.10 -10.45
CA GLY A 132 0.36 -15.60 -11.77
C GLY A 132 1.86 -15.28 -11.86
N SER A 133 2.28 -14.84 -13.04
CA SER A 133 3.69 -14.52 -13.31
C SER A 133 4.14 -13.19 -12.70
N LYS A 134 3.21 -12.28 -12.43
CA LYS A 134 3.44 -10.98 -11.80
C LYS A 134 2.40 -10.75 -10.72
N SER A 135 2.82 -10.75 -9.47
CA SER A 135 1.92 -10.56 -8.35
C SER A 135 2.47 -9.63 -7.28
N VAL A 136 1.57 -9.05 -6.50
CA VAL A 136 1.86 -8.34 -5.27
C VAL A 136 1.34 -9.17 -4.11
N CYS A 137 2.22 -9.48 -3.17
CA CYS A 137 1.87 -10.12 -1.91
C CYS A 137 1.75 -9.07 -0.81
N ILE A 138 0.59 -9.01 -0.20
CA ILE A 138 0.33 -8.17 0.96
C ILE A 138 0.68 -8.99 2.19
N LEU A 139 1.65 -8.50 2.94
CA LEU A 139 2.06 -9.06 4.21
C LEU A 139 1.31 -8.35 5.34
N SER A 140 0.52 -9.09 6.08
CA SER A 140 -0.16 -8.58 7.28
C SER A 140 0.44 -9.24 8.51
N PRO A 141 1.48 -8.63 9.12
CA PRO A 141 2.09 -9.17 10.32
C PRO A 141 1.09 -9.12 11.48
N ASN A 142 1.00 -10.24 12.18
CA ASN A 142 0.25 -10.34 13.43
C ASN A 142 1.20 -9.98 14.60
N LYS A 143 0.79 -10.18 15.84
CA LYS A 143 1.60 -9.92 17.04
C LYS A 143 3.03 -10.49 16.96
N GLU A 144 3.21 -11.59 16.25
CA GLU A 144 4.50 -12.19 15.95
C GLU A 144 4.75 -12.15 14.43
N VAL A 145 5.96 -11.76 14.02
CA VAL A 145 6.35 -11.74 12.59
C VAL A 145 6.21 -13.12 11.94
N LYS A 146 6.48 -14.19 12.69
CA LYS A 146 6.29 -15.59 12.23
C LYS A 146 4.85 -15.93 11.84
N LYS A 147 3.86 -15.21 12.36
CA LYS A 147 2.42 -15.38 12.07
C LYS A 147 1.91 -14.35 11.07
N THR A 148 2.73 -13.97 10.10
CA THR A 148 2.33 -13.05 9.04
C THR A 148 1.33 -13.72 8.09
N SER A 149 0.15 -13.11 7.95
CA SER A 149 -0.83 -13.51 6.94
C SER A 149 -0.45 -12.93 5.59
N THR A 150 -0.74 -13.65 4.52
CA THR A 150 -0.43 -13.26 3.14
C THR A 150 -1.68 -13.20 2.29
N LEU A 151 -1.75 -12.22 1.40
CA LEU A 151 -2.77 -12.11 0.37
C LEU A 151 -2.10 -11.79 -0.96
N PHE A 152 -2.33 -12.61 -1.97
CA PHE A 152 -1.77 -12.41 -3.29
C PHE A 152 -2.76 -11.71 -4.20
N LEU A 153 -2.26 -10.72 -4.93
CA LEU A 153 -2.97 -9.96 -5.94
C LEU A 153 -2.24 -10.09 -7.27
N ASN A 154 -2.91 -10.51 -8.33
CA ASN A 154 -2.33 -10.48 -9.67
C ASN A 154 -2.27 -9.04 -10.18
N GLU A 155 -1.12 -8.61 -10.67
CA GLU A 155 -0.97 -7.25 -11.20
C GLU A 155 -1.80 -7.03 -12.49
N SER A 156 -2.12 -8.10 -13.21
CA SER A 156 -3.01 -8.07 -14.39
C SER A 156 -4.45 -7.67 -14.07
N ASP A 157 -4.90 -7.94 -12.85
CA ASP A 157 -6.29 -7.70 -12.44
C ASP A 157 -6.55 -6.23 -12.12
N PHE A 158 -5.48 -5.41 -12.06
CA PHE A 158 -5.58 -4.00 -11.77
C PHE A 158 -5.48 -3.17 -13.05
N PRO A 159 -6.55 -2.46 -13.45
CA PRO A 159 -6.49 -1.59 -14.60
C PRO A 159 -5.42 -0.53 -14.40
N LYS A 160 -4.54 -0.41 -15.39
CA LYS A 160 -3.74 0.81 -15.57
C LYS A 160 -4.71 1.97 -15.76
N LYS A 161 -4.33 3.17 -15.31
CA LYS A 161 -5.20 4.35 -15.31
C LYS A 161 -6.49 4.14 -14.50
N GLY A 162 -6.36 3.47 -13.35
CA GLY A 162 -7.52 3.13 -12.54
C GLY A 162 -7.27 3.20 -11.05
N MET A 163 -8.37 3.08 -10.33
CA MET A 163 -8.40 2.89 -8.89
C MET A 163 -9.15 1.62 -8.56
N HIS A 164 -8.60 0.87 -7.62
CA HIS A 164 -9.26 -0.28 -7.02
C HIS A 164 -9.48 -0.06 -5.55
N ILE A 165 -10.57 -0.58 -5.05
CA ILE A 165 -10.81 -0.72 -3.62
C ILE A 165 -11.08 -2.19 -3.34
N ILE A 166 -10.33 -2.75 -2.40
CA ILE A 166 -10.51 -4.11 -1.91
C ILE A 166 -10.88 -4.00 -0.44
N ASN A 167 -12.06 -4.47 -0.09
CA ASN A 167 -12.53 -4.47 1.27
C ASN A 167 -12.18 -5.79 1.95
N LEU A 168 -11.17 -5.77 2.82
CA LEU A 168 -10.78 -6.91 3.68
C LEU A 168 -11.32 -6.73 5.11
N SER A 169 -12.25 -5.82 5.31
CA SER A 169 -12.85 -5.56 6.61
C SER A 169 -14.22 -6.22 6.74
N SER A 170 -14.72 -6.27 7.96
CA SER A 170 -16.10 -6.72 8.26
C SER A 170 -17.14 -5.60 8.16
N TYR A 171 -16.79 -4.46 7.59
CA TYR A 171 -17.69 -3.31 7.44
C TYR A 171 -18.11 -3.17 5.99
N PRO A 172 -19.43 -3.12 5.69
CA PRO A 172 -19.88 -2.73 4.36
C PRO A 172 -19.41 -1.32 4.03
N LEU A 173 -18.95 -1.12 2.79
CA LEU A 173 -18.48 0.19 2.33
C LEU A 173 -19.42 0.76 1.29
N GLN A 174 -19.37 2.08 1.16
CA GLN A 174 -19.97 2.86 0.10
C GLN A 174 -18.91 3.75 -0.51
N ILE A 175 -18.81 3.76 -1.83
CA ILE A 175 -17.99 4.72 -2.56
C ILE A 175 -18.90 5.60 -3.42
N ILE A 176 -18.64 6.89 -3.36
CA ILE A 176 -19.23 7.89 -4.24
C ILE A 176 -18.09 8.48 -5.06
N THR A 177 -18.20 8.45 -6.37
CA THR A 177 -17.22 9.02 -7.30
C THR A 177 -17.86 10.11 -8.13
N SER A 178 -17.04 11.05 -8.60
CA SER A 178 -17.42 12.12 -9.51
C SER A 178 -16.22 12.56 -10.34
N ALA A 179 -16.45 12.96 -11.58
CA ALA A 179 -15.45 13.62 -12.41
C ALA A 179 -15.19 15.06 -11.97
N SER A 180 -16.09 15.65 -11.20
CA SER A 180 -15.99 16.99 -10.66
C SER A 180 -15.85 17.00 -9.13
N ASN A 181 -15.26 18.06 -8.58
CA ASN A 181 -15.08 18.20 -7.13
C ASN A 181 -16.40 18.57 -6.40
N ASP A 182 -17.39 19.05 -7.11
CA ASP A 182 -18.69 19.44 -6.56
C ASP A 182 -19.70 18.28 -6.52
N PHE A 183 -19.31 17.11 -6.99
CA PHE A 183 -20.11 15.87 -6.99
C PHE A 183 -21.50 15.99 -7.66
N LYS A 184 -21.65 16.86 -8.68
CA LYS A 184 -22.91 17.01 -9.41
C LYS A 184 -23.28 15.75 -10.20
N ASP A 185 -22.28 15.08 -10.78
CA ASP A 185 -22.38 13.86 -11.57
C ASP A 185 -21.96 12.60 -10.79
N LYS A 186 -22.37 12.54 -9.53
CA LYS A 186 -21.97 11.46 -8.61
C LYS A 186 -22.48 10.10 -9.06
N GLN A 187 -21.62 9.11 -8.95
CA GLN A 187 -21.94 7.70 -9.06
C GLN A 187 -21.71 7.03 -7.71
N GLU A 188 -22.65 6.24 -7.26
CA GLU A 188 -22.58 5.52 -6.00
C GLU A 188 -22.49 4.02 -6.22
N SER A 189 -21.61 3.37 -5.46
CA SER A 189 -21.47 1.92 -5.44
C SER A 189 -21.31 1.43 -4.01
N LYS A 190 -21.80 0.20 -3.75
CA LYS A 190 -21.62 -0.50 -2.49
C LYS A 190 -20.57 -1.59 -2.64
N ILE A 191 -19.76 -1.79 -1.60
CA ILE A 191 -18.74 -2.82 -1.55
C ILE A 191 -19.02 -3.66 -0.30
N GLY A 192 -19.26 -4.95 -0.52
CA GLY A 192 -19.58 -5.91 0.53
C GLY A 192 -18.42 -6.16 1.49
N VAL A 193 -18.68 -7.00 2.48
CA VAL A 193 -17.68 -7.41 3.46
C VAL A 193 -16.82 -8.55 2.92
N TYR A 194 -15.58 -8.63 3.40
CA TYR A 194 -14.71 -9.76 3.11
C TYR A 194 -15.15 -11.00 3.90
N ARG A 195 -15.24 -12.12 3.21
CA ARG A 195 -15.35 -13.44 3.79
C ARG A 195 -14.18 -14.28 3.32
N ARG A 196 -13.57 -14.99 4.24
CA ARG A 196 -12.34 -15.73 3.95
C ARG A 196 -12.53 -16.82 2.90
N GLU A 197 -13.67 -17.45 2.91
CA GLU A 197 -14.10 -18.51 1.97
C GLU A 197 -14.25 -18.00 0.54
N ASP A 198 -14.70 -16.75 0.37
CA ASP A 198 -14.96 -16.16 -0.95
C ASP A 198 -13.70 -15.51 -1.54
N GLY A 199 -12.69 -15.23 -0.70
CA GLY A 199 -11.49 -14.51 -1.12
C GLY A 199 -11.79 -13.08 -1.58
N ILE A 200 -11.08 -12.62 -2.62
CA ILE A 200 -11.38 -11.36 -3.29
C ILE A 200 -12.31 -11.65 -4.45
N CYS A 201 -13.48 -11.05 -4.41
CA CYS A 201 -14.56 -11.25 -5.38
C CYS A 201 -15.20 -9.90 -5.75
N PRO A 202 -16.04 -9.84 -6.80
CA PRO A 202 -16.70 -8.61 -7.21
C PRO A 202 -17.51 -7.94 -6.10
N GLU A 203 -18.08 -8.70 -5.17
CA GLU A 203 -18.91 -8.21 -4.09
C GLU A 203 -18.10 -7.42 -3.04
N ASN A 204 -16.83 -7.79 -2.79
CA ASN A 204 -15.95 -7.13 -1.83
C ASN A 204 -14.87 -6.26 -2.49
N SER A 205 -14.99 -6.02 -3.78
CA SER A 205 -14.08 -5.18 -4.54
C SER A 205 -14.82 -4.20 -5.43
N TRP A 206 -14.14 -3.13 -5.80
CA TRP A 206 -14.64 -2.12 -6.71
C TRP A 206 -13.50 -1.57 -7.55
N SER A 207 -13.77 -1.30 -8.81
CA SER A 207 -12.78 -0.83 -9.77
C SER A 207 -13.31 0.35 -10.58
N PHE A 208 -12.46 1.32 -10.79
CA PHE A 208 -12.69 2.42 -11.70
C PHE A 208 -11.54 2.50 -12.70
N LYS A 209 -11.86 2.61 -13.98
CA LYS A 209 -10.90 2.83 -15.06
C LYS A 209 -11.33 4.08 -15.84
N GLY A 210 -10.41 4.98 -16.08
CA GLY A 210 -10.67 6.20 -16.83
C GLY A 210 -9.55 6.53 -17.79
N GLU A 211 -9.52 7.78 -18.25
CA GLU A 211 -8.54 8.26 -19.21
C GLU A 211 -7.33 8.88 -18.49
N LYS A 212 -6.19 8.97 -19.19
CA LYS A 212 -5.00 9.65 -18.69
C LYS A 212 -5.29 11.11 -18.40
N GLY A 213 -4.84 11.56 -17.23
CA GLY A 213 -5.03 12.95 -16.80
C GLY A 213 -6.43 13.25 -16.27
N GLN A 214 -7.38 12.31 -16.37
CA GLN A 214 -8.70 12.48 -15.77
C GLN A 214 -8.58 12.63 -14.27
N GLN A 215 -9.16 13.69 -13.72
CA GLN A 215 -9.33 13.85 -12.29
C GLN A 215 -10.57 13.09 -11.85
N VAL A 216 -10.44 12.34 -10.76
CA VAL A 216 -11.54 11.63 -10.13
C VAL A 216 -11.58 12.00 -8.67
N SER A 217 -12.71 12.51 -8.23
CA SER A 217 -12.99 12.77 -6.82
C SER A 217 -13.78 11.60 -6.24
N PHE A 218 -13.48 11.21 -5.00
CA PHE A 218 -14.21 10.14 -4.35
C PHE A 218 -14.43 10.41 -2.86
N ILE A 219 -15.52 9.86 -2.36
CA ILE A 219 -15.82 9.75 -0.94
C ILE A 219 -16.01 8.27 -0.63
N LEU A 220 -15.21 7.76 0.29
CA LEU A 220 -15.32 6.40 0.81
C LEU A 220 -15.86 6.45 2.23
N SER A 221 -16.91 5.68 2.47
CA SER A 221 -17.63 5.60 3.73
C SER A 221 -17.79 4.14 4.16
N TYR A 222 -17.95 3.89 5.45
CA TYR A 222 -18.29 2.58 6.00
C TYR A 222 -19.61 2.62 6.75
N TYR A 223 -20.33 1.51 6.75
CA TYR A 223 -21.56 1.39 7.51
C TYR A 223 -21.26 1.17 9.00
N ASP A 224 -21.68 2.11 9.82
CA ASP A 224 -21.57 2.02 11.28
C ASP A 224 -22.88 1.49 11.87
N LYS A 225 -22.81 0.30 12.45
CA LYS A 225 -23.97 -0.36 13.06
C LYS A 225 -24.55 0.42 14.25
N ALA A 226 -23.71 1.14 14.99
CA ALA A 226 -24.15 1.89 16.17
C ALA A 226 -25.03 3.08 15.80
N THR A 227 -24.67 3.78 14.73
CA THR A 227 -25.43 4.94 14.24
C THR A 227 -26.40 4.58 13.12
N LYS A 228 -26.44 3.31 12.68
CA LYS A 228 -27.24 2.80 11.56
C LYS A 228 -27.10 3.64 10.28
N GLY A 229 -25.88 4.13 10.00
CA GLY A 229 -25.62 5.00 8.87
C GLY A 229 -24.18 4.90 8.35
N PHE A 230 -23.93 5.50 7.18
CA PHE A 230 -22.61 5.56 6.60
C PHE A 230 -21.78 6.70 7.20
N LYS A 231 -20.60 6.37 7.72
CA LYS A 231 -19.61 7.32 8.22
C LYS A 231 -18.48 7.46 7.22
N ARG A 232 -18.12 8.70 6.89
CA ARG A 232 -17.02 9.00 5.96
C ARG A 232 -15.67 8.59 6.55
N MET A 233 -14.93 7.77 5.80
CA MET A 233 -13.55 7.39 6.07
C MET A 233 -12.57 8.34 5.40
N ARG A 234 -12.80 8.62 4.12
CA ARG A 234 -11.90 9.38 3.26
C ARG A 234 -12.69 10.14 2.22
N ALA A 235 -12.27 11.38 1.99
CA ALA A 235 -12.59 12.13 0.78
C ALA A 235 -11.27 12.56 0.16
N SER A 236 -11.11 12.39 -1.13
CA SER A 236 -9.88 12.72 -1.85
C SER A 236 -10.16 12.82 -3.34
N SER A 237 -9.27 13.46 -4.06
CA SER A 237 -9.20 13.41 -5.51
C SER A 237 -7.84 12.88 -5.94
N PHE A 238 -7.78 12.32 -7.13
CA PHE A 238 -6.54 11.85 -7.75
C PHE A 238 -6.62 12.03 -9.26
N ILE A 239 -5.45 12.08 -9.89
CA ILE A 239 -5.32 12.15 -11.35
C ILE A 239 -4.84 10.79 -11.84
N LEU A 240 -5.55 10.23 -12.81
CA LEU A 240 -5.23 8.95 -13.38
C LEU A 240 -3.90 9.00 -14.14
N SER A 241 -3.03 8.04 -13.86
CA SER A 241 -1.70 7.92 -14.46
C SER A 241 -1.63 6.71 -15.39
N GLU A 242 -0.98 6.85 -16.54
CA GLU A 242 -0.78 5.73 -17.48
C GLU A 242 0.04 4.57 -16.91
N ARG A 243 0.89 4.86 -15.93
CA ARG A 243 1.88 3.91 -15.42
C ARG A 243 1.57 3.39 -14.03
N GLN A 244 0.47 3.81 -13.45
CA GLN A 244 0.14 3.45 -12.08
C GLN A 244 -1.30 2.98 -11.96
N SER A 245 -1.48 1.94 -11.18
CA SER A 245 -2.78 1.58 -10.61
C SER A 245 -2.76 1.95 -9.14
N MET A 246 -3.81 2.59 -8.67
CA MET A 246 -4.01 2.86 -7.26
C MET A 246 -4.87 1.76 -6.65
N VAL A 247 -4.29 0.96 -5.77
CA VAL A 247 -5.01 -0.07 -5.04
C VAL A 247 -5.20 0.39 -3.60
N ASN A 248 -6.43 0.51 -3.18
CA ASN A 248 -6.79 0.89 -1.82
C ASN A 248 -7.32 -0.34 -1.10
N ILE A 249 -6.64 -0.74 -0.04
CA ILE A 249 -7.07 -1.88 0.78
C ILE A 249 -7.71 -1.33 2.04
N VAL A 250 -8.92 -1.79 2.33
CA VAL A 250 -9.61 -1.45 3.56
C VAL A 250 -9.51 -2.65 4.50
N VAL A 251 -8.89 -2.43 5.64
CA VAL A 251 -8.70 -3.43 6.69
C VAL A 251 -9.36 -2.96 7.98
N LYS A 252 -9.62 -3.86 8.91
CA LYS A 252 -10.05 -3.51 10.25
C LYS A 252 -8.85 -3.00 11.06
N ASP A 253 -8.90 -1.77 11.55
CA ASP A 253 -7.96 -1.29 12.57
C ASP A 253 -8.30 -1.97 13.90
N THR A 254 -7.38 -2.80 14.37
CA THR A 254 -7.60 -3.59 15.59
C THR A 254 -7.57 -2.76 16.87
N THR A 255 -6.93 -1.58 16.82
CA THR A 255 -6.81 -0.67 17.97
C THR A 255 -8.07 0.16 18.14
N ARG A 256 -8.62 0.69 17.03
CA ARG A 256 -9.77 1.61 17.04
C ARG A 256 -11.09 0.92 16.75
N ASN A 257 -11.06 -0.34 16.33
CA ASN A 257 -12.22 -1.12 15.91
C ASN A 257 -13.07 -0.44 14.81
N ILE A 258 -12.40 0.26 13.89
CA ILE A 258 -12.98 0.93 12.71
C ILE A 258 -12.21 0.50 11.46
N PRO A 259 -12.77 0.64 10.26
CA PRO A 259 -12.01 0.36 9.05
C PRO A 259 -10.94 1.42 8.80
N LYS A 260 -9.78 0.98 8.27
CA LYS A 260 -8.63 1.79 7.92
C LYS A 260 -8.30 1.60 6.44
N LEU A 261 -8.10 2.70 5.73
CA LEU A 261 -7.69 2.69 4.33
C LEU A 261 -6.16 2.65 4.22
N MET A 262 -5.65 1.73 3.43
CA MET A 262 -4.23 1.57 3.13
C MET A 262 -4.01 1.67 1.61
N PRO A 263 -3.53 2.82 1.10
CA PRO A 263 -3.26 2.99 -0.31
C PRO A 263 -1.95 2.31 -0.70
N ILE A 264 -1.97 1.58 -1.81
CA ILE A 264 -0.82 0.94 -2.43
C ILE A 264 -0.69 1.46 -3.87
N GLN A 265 0.49 1.91 -4.25
CA GLN A 265 0.78 2.34 -5.61
C GLN A 265 1.48 1.22 -6.36
N ILE A 266 0.78 0.58 -7.28
CA ILE A 266 1.37 -0.42 -8.18
C ILE A 266 1.84 0.31 -9.44
N ALA A 267 3.11 0.67 -9.48
CA ALA A 267 3.74 1.30 -10.64
C ALA A 267 4.45 0.25 -11.51
N GLU A 268 4.47 0.46 -12.82
CA GLU A 268 5.38 -0.28 -13.70
C GLU A 268 6.82 0.12 -13.39
N SER A 269 7.70 -0.86 -13.31
CA SER A 269 9.14 -0.58 -13.24
C SER A 269 9.57 0.15 -14.52
N ARG A 270 10.36 1.21 -14.38
CA ARG A 270 10.94 1.91 -15.54
C ARG A 270 11.82 1.02 -16.42
N LYS A 271 12.26 -0.13 -15.90
CA LYS A 271 13.14 -1.10 -16.58
C LYS A 271 12.35 -2.22 -17.30
N ASP A 272 11.02 -2.21 -17.25
CA ASP A 272 10.17 -3.21 -17.94
C ASP A 272 9.89 -2.84 -19.42
N LYS A 273 10.57 -1.82 -19.97
CA LYS A 273 10.52 -1.42 -21.39
C LYS A 273 11.66 -2.02 -22.17
#